data_a0b724beb6bc3b9fcfad0e30caeaa100
#
_entry.id   a0b724beb6bc3b9fcfad0e30caeaa100
#
_cell.length_a   1.000
_cell.length_b   1.000
_cell.length_c   1.000
_cell.angle_alpha   90.00
_cell.angle_beta   90.00
_cell.angle_gamma   90.00
#
_symmetry.space_group_name_H-M   'P 1'
#
loop_
_entity.id
_entity.type
_entity.pdbx_description
1 polymer ?
#
loop_
_entity_poly.entity_id
_entity_poly.type
_entity_poly.pdbx_seq_one_letter_code
_entity_poly.pdbx_strand_id
1 'polypeptide(L)'
;SEAIRYFHYTQTSETFKFRKPRQLMFNMATGSGKTDLMAGLILYLYKEKGYQNFLFTVNTNGVLNKTIDNLTSAQSTKFLFDSNLEIDGEHIFINQISGRFPEFPLSNSINIKFVSIQTLTNELYTQAENVMSLKDYQKTKMIILADEAHHYSASTKKKSKAELEKVSWEKSLLSLLHAHADNLLLEFTATLDFDDDTIYQKYRDKIIYRYTLDSYIKERYSKNVRRIQTGNSNEDNMLSTVLLSEYRRKFALEKFGVEIKPVILFKSHKIDASYEANNLFNEMIDGLTVESLRSFLISQLR
;
A
#
# COMPACT_ATOMS: atom_id res chain seq x y z
N SER A 1 11.78 -9.87 19.35
CA SER A 1 10.55 -9.95 20.12
C SER A 1 9.89 -11.32 19.94
N GLU A 2 8.98 -11.70 20.84
CA GLU A 2 8.26 -12.99 20.80
C GLU A 2 7.45 -13.15 19.51
N ALA A 3 6.85 -12.09 19.02
CA ALA A 3 6.08 -12.11 17.77
C ALA A 3 6.94 -12.53 16.56
N ILE A 4 8.18 -12.04 16.47
CA ILE A 4 9.10 -12.44 15.40
C ILE A 4 9.49 -13.91 15.56
N ARG A 5 9.77 -14.37 16.79
CA ARG A 5 10.09 -15.77 17.05
C ARG A 5 8.93 -16.69 16.68
N TYR A 6 7.70 -16.32 17.08
CA TYR A 6 6.51 -17.08 16.75
C TYR A 6 6.28 -17.18 15.24
N PHE A 7 6.39 -16.06 14.54
CA PHE A 7 6.23 -16.04 13.08
C PHE A 7 7.23 -16.95 12.37
N HIS A 8 8.52 -16.85 12.72
CA HIS A 8 9.55 -17.70 12.13
C HIS A 8 9.38 -19.16 12.49
N TYR A 9 9.00 -19.48 13.72
CA TYR A 9 8.74 -20.84 14.14
C TYR A 9 7.58 -21.48 13.36
N THR A 10 6.53 -20.73 13.07
CA THR A 10 5.34 -21.23 12.36
C THR A 10 5.50 -21.26 10.84
N GLN A 11 6.37 -20.42 10.26
CA GLN A 11 6.52 -20.29 8.81
C GLN A 11 7.81 -20.95 8.27
N THR A 12 8.84 -21.06 9.08
CA THR A 12 10.10 -21.69 8.73
C THR A 12 10.54 -22.65 9.83
N SER A 13 10.99 -23.82 9.48
CA SER A 13 11.56 -24.81 10.42
C SER A 13 12.99 -24.46 10.86
N GLU A 14 13.54 -23.31 10.45
CA GLU A 14 14.89 -22.89 10.78
C GLU A 14 14.98 -22.25 12.17
N THR A 15 16.00 -22.62 12.95
CA THR A 15 16.33 -21.97 14.22
C THR A 15 16.87 -20.57 13.96
N PHE A 16 16.06 -19.56 14.23
CA PHE A 16 16.42 -18.17 13.98
C PHE A 16 17.35 -17.64 15.07
N LYS A 17 18.59 -17.26 14.70
CA LYS A 17 19.49 -16.50 15.57
C LYS A 17 19.04 -15.06 15.62
N PHE A 18 18.40 -14.68 16.70
CA PHE A 18 17.84 -13.36 16.90
C PHE A 18 18.93 -12.29 16.98
N ARG A 19 19.09 -11.51 15.92
CA ARG A 19 19.70 -10.18 15.97
C ARG A 19 18.54 -9.17 16.12
N LYS A 20 18.70 -8.09 16.89
CA LYS A 20 17.69 -7.03 16.97
C LYS A 20 17.44 -6.51 15.52
N PRO A 21 16.38 -6.93 14.83
CA PRO A 21 16.16 -6.48 13.47
C PRO A 21 15.75 -5.02 13.51
N ARG A 22 16.38 -4.21 12.71
CA ARG A 22 16.01 -2.80 12.53
C ARG A 22 15.16 -2.55 11.29
N GLN A 23 14.96 -3.57 10.48
CA GLN A 23 14.08 -3.58 9.29
C GLN A 23 13.05 -4.68 9.47
N LEU A 24 11.77 -4.31 9.44
CA LEU A 24 10.65 -5.23 9.67
C LEU A 24 9.62 -5.05 8.56
N MET A 25 9.06 -6.16 8.06
CA MET A 25 8.10 -6.19 6.96
C MET A 25 6.74 -6.71 7.44
N PHE A 26 5.69 -6.00 7.07
CA PHE A 26 4.29 -6.38 7.22
C PHE A 26 3.70 -6.64 5.83
N ASN A 27 3.48 -7.90 5.49
CA ASN A 27 2.84 -8.28 4.24
C ASN A 27 1.34 -8.50 4.48
N MET A 28 0.53 -7.51 4.14
CA MET A 28 -0.90 -7.48 4.44
C MET A 28 -1.72 -7.14 3.20
N ALA A 29 -2.80 -7.86 2.95
CA ALA A 29 -3.72 -7.63 1.84
C ALA A 29 -4.24 -6.19 1.80
N THR A 30 -4.57 -5.70 0.60
CA THR A 30 -5.22 -4.39 0.44
C THR A 30 -6.58 -4.42 1.15
N GLY A 31 -6.87 -3.37 1.92
CA GLY A 31 -8.11 -3.27 2.70
C GLY A 31 -8.11 -4.02 4.03
N SER A 32 -6.99 -4.64 4.44
CA SER A 32 -6.90 -5.39 5.70
C SER A 32 -6.47 -4.54 6.90
N GLY A 33 -6.48 -3.21 6.79
CA GLY A 33 -6.16 -2.31 7.91
C GLY A 33 -4.68 -1.95 8.04
N LYS A 34 -3.88 -1.94 6.96
CA LYS A 34 -2.48 -1.51 7.01
C LYS A 34 -2.28 -0.15 7.65
N THR A 35 -3.11 0.84 7.27
CA THR A 35 -3.00 2.20 7.79
C THR A 35 -3.37 2.29 9.26
N ASP A 36 -4.37 1.50 9.69
CA ASP A 36 -4.76 1.41 11.12
C ASP A 36 -3.62 0.79 11.95
N LEU A 37 -2.97 -0.24 11.42
CA LEU A 37 -1.80 -0.84 12.06
C LEU A 37 -0.63 0.16 12.15
N MET A 38 -0.38 0.96 11.10
CA MET A 38 0.64 2.02 11.14
C MET A 38 0.34 3.04 12.25
N ALA A 39 -0.91 3.50 12.36
CA ALA A 39 -1.33 4.42 13.42
C ALA A 39 -1.10 3.80 14.82
N GLY A 40 -1.51 2.56 15.02
CA GLY A 40 -1.27 1.84 16.28
C GLY A 40 0.22 1.68 16.60
N LEU A 41 1.07 1.40 15.59
CA LEU A 41 2.52 1.28 15.76
C LEU A 41 3.18 2.63 16.09
N ILE A 42 2.69 3.74 15.55
CA ILE A 42 3.16 5.09 15.93
C ILE A 42 2.94 5.31 17.43
N LEU A 43 1.72 5.06 17.92
CA LEU A 43 1.40 5.22 19.35
C LEU A 43 2.20 4.25 20.23
N TYR A 44 2.29 2.99 19.83
CA TYR A 44 3.05 1.98 20.57
C TYR A 44 4.54 2.34 20.69
N LEU A 45 5.16 2.74 19.57
CA LEU A 45 6.59 3.07 19.55
C LEU A 45 6.88 4.38 20.27
N TYR A 46 5.94 5.33 20.25
CA TYR A 46 6.02 6.54 21.06
C TYR A 46 5.98 6.18 22.55
N LYS A 47 4.94 5.50 22.99
CA LYS A 47 4.73 5.17 24.41
C LYS A 47 5.81 4.23 24.97
N GLU A 48 6.04 3.10 24.32
CA GLU A 48 6.85 2.01 24.86
C GLU A 48 8.36 2.14 24.54
N LYS A 49 8.72 2.91 23.52
CA LYS A 49 10.10 3.02 23.02
C LYS A 49 10.63 4.46 22.96
N GLY A 50 9.81 5.44 23.28
CA GLY A 50 10.17 6.86 23.32
C GLY A 50 10.57 7.42 21.95
N TYR A 51 9.94 6.95 20.86
CA TYR A 51 10.12 7.54 19.55
C TYR A 51 9.16 8.70 19.36
N GLN A 52 9.68 9.87 19.04
CA GLN A 52 8.89 11.07 18.77
C GLN A 52 8.86 11.47 17.31
N ASN A 53 9.83 11.02 16.50
CA ASN A 53 9.96 11.40 15.11
C ASN A 53 9.65 10.20 14.20
N PHE A 54 8.74 10.41 13.25
CA PHE A 54 8.29 9.43 12.29
C PHE A 54 8.41 10.00 10.87
N LEU A 55 9.05 9.25 9.97
CA LEU A 55 9.13 9.56 8.55
C LEU A 55 8.21 8.60 7.80
N PHE A 56 7.13 9.12 7.23
CA PHE A 56 6.25 8.34 6.37
C PHE A 56 6.61 8.56 4.90
N THR A 57 6.80 7.48 4.17
CA THR A 57 7.09 7.54 2.73
C THR A 57 6.28 6.54 1.93
N VAL A 58 5.92 6.94 0.72
CA VAL A 58 5.16 6.15 -0.26
C VAL A 58 5.55 6.56 -1.68
N ASN A 59 5.22 5.71 -2.66
CA ASN A 59 5.58 5.93 -4.05
C ASN A 59 4.76 7.05 -4.74
N THR A 60 3.52 7.30 -4.33
CA THR A 60 2.61 8.23 -5.04
C THR A 60 2.04 9.31 -4.13
N ASN A 61 1.97 10.55 -4.65
CA ASN A 61 1.41 11.69 -3.91
C ASN A 61 -0.08 11.50 -3.57
N GLY A 62 -0.84 10.77 -4.39
CA GLY A 62 -2.26 10.51 -4.10
C GLY A 62 -2.48 9.65 -2.86
N VAL A 63 -1.60 8.66 -2.61
CA VAL A 63 -1.62 7.86 -1.38
C VAL A 63 -1.07 8.68 -0.22
N LEU A 64 -0.02 9.48 -0.45
CA LEU A 64 0.57 10.34 0.57
C LEU A 64 -0.46 11.29 1.17
N ASN A 65 -1.19 12.04 0.33
CA ASN A 65 -2.19 13.01 0.78
C ASN A 65 -3.33 12.34 1.59
N LYS A 66 -3.82 11.18 1.14
CA LYS A 66 -4.82 10.42 1.90
C LYS A 66 -4.30 9.99 3.28
N THR A 67 -3.05 9.61 3.37
CA THR A 67 -2.44 9.20 4.65
C THR A 67 -2.22 10.40 5.56
N ILE A 68 -1.84 11.55 5.02
CA ILE A 68 -1.79 12.82 5.77
C ILE A 68 -3.15 13.10 6.40
N ASP A 69 -4.22 13.09 5.59
CA ASP A 69 -5.58 13.35 6.09
C ASP A 69 -5.98 12.36 7.19
N ASN A 70 -5.67 11.07 7.01
CA ASN A 70 -6.03 10.02 7.97
C ASN A 70 -5.24 10.13 9.30
N LEU A 71 -4.02 10.62 9.27
CA LEU A 71 -3.15 10.65 10.46
C LEU A 71 -3.05 12.03 11.12
N THR A 72 -3.42 13.12 10.43
CA THR A 72 -3.20 14.48 10.96
C THR A 72 -4.41 15.40 10.90
N SER A 73 -5.47 15.06 10.14
CA SER A 73 -6.62 15.94 9.96
C SER A 73 -7.84 15.44 10.75
N ALA A 74 -8.13 16.10 11.87
CA ALA A 74 -9.33 15.80 12.67
C ALA A 74 -10.65 16.02 11.92
N GLN A 75 -10.64 16.77 10.80
CA GLN A 75 -11.79 16.97 9.92
C GLN A 75 -12.00 15.82 8.94
N SER A 76 -11.04 14.93 8.78
CA SER A 76 -11.17 13.77 7.90
C SER A 76 -12.15 12.76 8.51
N THR A 77 -13.08 12.27 7.70
CA THR A 77 -14.00 11.18 8.10
C THR A 77 -13.28 9.85 8.38
N LYS A 78 -12.02 9.77 8.03
CA LYS A 78 -11.13 8.60 8.23
C LYS A 78 -9.96 8.91 9.15
N PHE A 79 -10.09 9.95 9.97
CA PHE A 79 -9.07 10.27 10.96
C PHE A 79 -8.91 9.11 11.94
N LEU A 80 -7.69 8.65 12.15
CA LEU A 80 -7.39 7.41 12.88
C LEU A 80 -7.06 7.66 14.36
N PHE A 81 -6.79 8.90 14.73
CA PHE A 81 -6.54 9.26 16.12
C PHE A 81 -7.73 9.98 16.72
N ASP A 82 -7.83 9.99 18.04
CA ASP A 82 -8.77 10.84 18.73
C ASP A 82 -8.32 12.30 18.60
N SER A 83 -9.27 13.23 18.43
CA SER A 83 -8.98 14.67 18.43
C SER A 83 -8.43 15.16 19.77
N ASN A 84 -8.73 14.44 20.84
CA ASN A 84 -8.20 14.64 22.18
C ASN A 84 -7.39 13.41 22.62
N LEU A 85 -6.32 13.11 21.89
CA LEU A 85 -5.49 11.94 22.17
C LEU A 85 -4.78 12.07 23.52
N GLU A 86 -5.08 11.17 24.42
CA GLU A 86 -4.42 11.06 25.71
C GLU A 86 -3.72 9.71 25.87
N ILE A 87 -2.50 9.76 26.41
CA ILE A 87 -1.72 8.57 26.78
C ILE A 87 -1.23 8.76 28.22
N ASP A 88 -1.61 7.84 29.10
CA ASP A 88 -1.25 7.86 30.53
C ASP A 88 -1.64 9.18 31.25
N GLY A 89 -2.73 9.82 30.81
CA GLY A 89 -3.24 11.07 31.37
C GLY A 89 -2.57 12.34 30.83
N GLU A 90 -1.65 12.21 29.88
CA GLU A 90 -1.07 13.34 29.17
C GLU A 90 -1.68 13.51 27.79
N HIS A 91 -2.05 14.74 27.43
CA HIS A 91 -2.50 15.08 26.09
C HIS A 91 -1.33 15.05 25.12
N ILE A 92 -1.49 14.30 24.00
CA ILE A 92 -0.44 14.10 22.99
C ILE A 92 -0.76 14.90 21.73
N PHE A 93 0.20 15.70 21.28
CA PHE A 93 0.11 16.48 20.06
C PHE A 93 0.71 15.72 18.87
N ILE A 94 -0.07 15.57 17.79
CA ILE A 94 0.42 15.03 16.53
C ILE A 94 0.72 16.18 15.58
N ASN A 95 2.00 16.35 15.25
CA ASN A 95 2.50 17.45 14.43
C ASN A 95 2.90 16.93 13.05
N GLN A 96 2.34 17.52 12.00
CA GLN A 96 2.86 17.35 10.65
C GLN A 96 4.10 18.22 10.45
N ILE A 97 5.21 17.59 10.04
CA ILE A 97 6.49 18.28 9.81
C ILE A 97 6.70 18.43 8.30
N SER A 98 6.82 19.67 7.83
CA SER A 98 7.09 19.99 6.43
C SER A 98 8.57 20.16 6.08
N GLY A 99 9.40 20.46 7.09
CA GLY A 99 10.84 20.72 6.92
C GLY A 99 11.71 19.77 7.74
N ARG A 100 12.45 20.34 8.68
CA ARG A 100 13.33 19.63 9.62
C ARG A 100 12.57 19.15 10.84
N PHE A 101 12.92 18.00 11.37
CA PHE A 101 12.44 17.58 12.68
C PHE A 101 12.96 18.55 13.76
N PRO A 102 12.17 18.83 14.81
CA PRO A 102 12.63 19.67 15.90
C PRO A 102 13.85 19.04 16.59
N GLU A 103 14.84 19.86 16.87
CA GLU A 103 16.04 19.43 17.59
C GLU A 103 15.72 19.04 19.04
N PHE A 104 14.75 19.74 19.64
CA PHE A 104 14.24 19.50 20.99
C PHE A 104 12.71 19.36 20.93
N PRO A 105 12.19 18.16 20.62
CA PRO A 105 10.76 17.95 20.58
C PRO A 105 10.16 18.02 21.99
N LEU A 106 8.91 18.52 22.09
CA LEU A 106 8.16 18.46 23.35
C LEU A 106 7.95 17.00 23.74
N SER A 107 8.01 16.69 25.05
CA SER A 107 7.86 15.31 25.56
C SER A 107 6.57 14.64 25.13
N ASN A 108 5.48 15.42 25.02
CA ASN A 108 4.15 14.98 24.66
C ASN A 108 3.81 15.23 23.16
N SER A 109 4.80 15.14 22.28
CA SER A 109 4.58 15.35 20.86
C SER A 109 5.04 14.15 20.00
N ILE A 110 4.25 13.84 18.98
CA ILE A 110 4.55 12.92 17.90
C ILE A 110 4.71 13.75 16.64
N ASN A 111 5.88 13.73 16.03
CA ASN A 111 6.23 14.50 14.85
C ASN A 111 6.28 13.58 13.64
N ILE A 112 5.43 13.81 12.64
CA ILE A 112 5.36 12.97 11.43
C ILE A 112 5.73 13.82 10.22
N LYS A 113 6.81 13.43 9.53
CA LYS A 113 7.18 13.98 8.21
C LYS A 113 6.65 13.06 7.13
N PHE A 114 5.87 13.62 6.21
CA PHE A 114 5.34 12.91 5.05
C PHE A 114 6.08 13.34 3.80
N VAL A 115 6.59 12.38 3.05
CA VAL A 115 7.36 12.66 1.83
C VAL A 115 7.25 11.50 0.84
N SER A 116 7.16 11.81 -0.47
CA SER A 116 7.26 10.75 -1.47
C SER A 116 8.69 10.22 -1.54
N ILE A 117 8.87 8.94 -1.92
CA ILE A 117 10.20 8.34 -2.00
C ILE A 117 11.10 9.05 -3.03
N GLN A 118 10.51 9.59 -4.12
CA GLN A 118 11.23 10.36 -5.12
C GLN A 118 11.78 11.65 -4.51
N THR A 119 10.92 12.40 -3.81
CA THR A 119 11.30 13.64 -3.13
C THR A 119 12.35 13.37 -2.07
N LEU A 120 12.12 12.34 -1.22
CA LEU A 120 13.07 11.93 -0.18
C LEU A 120 14.45 11.59 -0.76
N THR A 121 14.48 10.80 -1.84
CA THR A 121 15.74 10.43 -2.51
C THR A 121 16.47 11.66 -3.05
N ASN A 122 15.75 12.60 -3.64
CA ASN A 122 16.33 13.84 -4.11
C ASN A 122 16.86 14.70 -2.95
N GLU A 123 16.08 14.85 -1.89
CA GLU A 123 16.46 15.62 -0.69
C GLU A 123 17.75 15.11 -0.06
N LEU A 124 17.91 13.78 0.08
CA LEU A 124 19.07 13.17 0.71
C LEU A 124 20.41 13.48 0.01
N TYR A 125 20.37 13.69 -1.29
CA TYR A 125 21.56 13.90 -2.13
C TYR A 125 21.71 15.33 -2.66
N THR A 126 20.77 16.23 -2.33
CA THR A 126 20.80 17.62 -2.73
C THR A 126 20.98 18.53 -1.52
N GLN A 127 21.91 19.49 -1.57
CA GLN A 127 22.02 20.51 -0.55
C GLN A 127 21.08 21.68 -0.91
N ALA A 128 19.96 21.80 -0.20
CA ALA A 128 19.02 22.88 -0.34
C ALA A 128 18.62 23.44 1.04
N GLU A 129 18.25 24.71 1.08
CA GLU A 129 17.76 25.36 2.29
C GLU A 129 16.44 24.69 2.75
N ASN A 130 16.25 24.54 4.05
CA ASN A 130 15.08 23.91 4.69
C ASN A 130 14.83 22.42 4.37
N VAL A 131 15.79 21.74 3.73
CA VAL A 131 15.75 20.31 3.45
C VAL A 131 16.70 19.58 4.39
N MET A 132 16.31 18.38 4.84
CA MET A 132 17.16 17.53 5.66
C MET A 132 18.12 16.73 4.79
N SER A 133 19.41 16.99 4.95
CA SER A 133 20.45 16.14 4.38
C SER A 133 20.65 14.85 5.20
N LEU A 134 21.37 13.88 4.64
CA LEU A 134 21.72 12.65 5.36
C LEU A 134 22.45 12.95 6.68
N LYS A 135 23.25 14.02 6.75
CA LYS A 135 23.95 14.45 7.96
C LYS A 135 22.99 14.94 9.06
N ASP A 136 21.89 15.58 8.67
CA ASP A 136 20.87 16.02 9.62
C ASP A 136 20.14 14.81 10.19
N TYR A 137 19.83 13.80 9.36
CA TYR A 137 19.24 12.55 9.81
C TYR A 137 20.14 11.70 10.73
N GLN A 138 21.46 11.87 10.66
CA GLN A 138 22.38 11.21 11.62
C GLN A 138 22.17 11.63 13.07
N LYS A 139 21.63 12.83 13.30
CA LYS A 139 21.34 13.37 14.63
C LYS A 139 19.92 13.09 15.11
N THR A 140 19.09 12.48 14.27
CA THR A 140 17.65 12.31 14.52
C THR A 140 17.32 10.84 14.69
N LYS A 141 16.94 10.44 15.92
CA LYS A 141 16.33 9.13 16.18
C LYS A 141 14.91 9.13 15.62
N MET A 142 14.58 8.17 14.72
CA MET A 142 13.27 8.12 14.07
C MET A 142 12.84 6.71 13.68
N ILE A 143 11.54 6.59 13.42
CA ILE A 143 10.93 5.44 12.74
C ILE A 143 10.66 5.83 11.29
N ILE A 144 11.03 4.97 10.37
CA ILE A 144 10.73 5.09 8.94
C ILE A 144 9.57 4.13 8.63
N LEU A 145 8.44 4.68 8.20
CA LEU A 145 7.26 3.94 7.76
C LEU A 145 7.22 3.99 6.22
N ALA A 146 7.48 2.87 5.57
CA ALA A 146 7.49 2.77 4.12
C ALA A 146 6.28 1.97 3.64
N ASP A 147 5.26 2.65 3.09
CA ASP A 147 4.09 2.00 2.52
C ASP A 147 4.31 1.63 1.06
N GLU A 148 3.59 0.62 0.60
CA GLU A 148 3.72 -0.01 -0.73
C GLU A 148 5.19 -0.41 -1.06
N ALA A 149 5.85 -1.02 -0.07
CA ALA A 149 7.28 -1.31 -0.09
C ALA A 149 7.75 -2.20 -1.26
N HIS A 150 6.85 -2.91 -1.94
CA HIS A 150 7.16 -3.65 -3.16
C HIS A 150 7.68 -2.75 -4.31
N HIS A 151 7.35 -1.46 -4.27
CA HIS A 151 7.91 -0.49 -5.23
C HIS A 151 9.39 -0.18 -4.98
N TYR A 152 9.89 -0.43 -3.77
CA TYR A 152 11.29 -0.17 -3.39
C TYR A 152 12.15 -1.41 -3.49
N SER A 153 11.55 -2.58 -3.69
CA SER A 153 12.26 -3.86 -3.81
C SER A 153 12.75 -4.04 -5.25
N ALA A 154 14.03 -3.82 -5.48
CA ALA A 154 14.62 -4.06 -6.79
C ALA A 154 14.93 -5.55 -6.98
N SER A 155 14.46 -6.11 -8.09
CA SER A 155 14.94 -7.39 -8.60
C SER A 155 16.23 -7.16 -9.39
N THR A 156 17.24 -7.97 -9.19
CA THR A 156 18.59 -7.77 -9.79
C THR A 156 18.69 -8.21 -11.25
N LYS A 157 17.63 -8.74 -11.85
CA LYS A 157 17.72 -9.49 -13.12
C LYS A 157 17.64 -8.66 -14.41
N LYS A 158 17.15 -7.41 -14.42
CA LYS A 158 17.19 -6.52 -15.61
C LYS A 158 17.23 -5.05 -15.20
N LYS A 159 18.19 -4.30 -15.71
CA LYS A 159 18.36 -2.87 -15.42
C LYS A 159 17.56 -2.00 -16.41
N SER A 160 16.24 -1.95 -16.27
CA SER A 160 15.45 -0.89 -16.88
C SER A 160 15.61 0.43 -16.10
N LYS A 161 15.24 1.58 -16.70
CA LYS A 161 15.25 2.88 -16.00
C LYS A 161 14.44 2.82 -14.70
N ALA A 162 13.27 2.18 -14.71
CA ALA A 162 12.41 2.00 -13.54
C ALA A 162 13.06 1.14 -12.44
N GLU A 163 13.89 0.16 -12.79
CA GLU A 163 14.63 -0.66 -11.82
C GLU A 163 15.81 0.07 -11.21
N LEU A 164 16.48 0.96 -11.97
CA LEU A 164 17.52 1.82 -11.42
C LEU A 164 16.95 2.81 -10.40
N GLU A 165 15.75 3.33 -10.63
CA GLU A 165 15.02 4.16 -9.66
C GLU A 165 14.70 3.37 -8.39
N LYS A 166 14.19 2.14 -8.49
CA LYS A 166 13.94 1.28 -7.32
C LYS A 166 15.19 1.00 -6.50
N VAL A 167 16.31 0.73 -7.14
CA VAL A 167 17.61 0.55 -6.46
C VAL A 167 18.00 1.83 -5.71
N SER A 168 17.77 2.99 -6.29
CA SER A 168 18.05 4.28 -5.66
C SER A 168 17.16 4.52 -4.44
N TRP A 169 15.87 4.21 -4.53
CA TRP A 169 14.90 4.37 -3.44
C TRP A 169 15.22 3.44 -2.27
N GLU A 170 15.49 2.18 -2.55
CA GLU A 170 15.92 1.23 -1.53
C GLU A 170 17.19 1.69 -0.82
N LYS A 171 18.19 2.14 -1.59
CA LYS A 171 19.44 2.67 -1.04
C LYS A 171 19.19 3.86 -0.14
N SER A 172 18.26 4.75 -0.49
CA SER A 172 17.87 5.90 0.32
C SER A 172 17.27 5.48 1.67
N LEU A 173 16.34 4.52 1.67
CA LEU A 173 15.75 3.98 2.89
C LEU A 173 16.78 3.30 3.79
N LEU A 174 17.67 2.51 3.22
CA LEU A 174 18.75 1.86 3.97
C LEU A 174 19.77 2.86 4.50
N SER A 175 20.08 3.92 3.75
CA SER A 175 20.95 5.02 4.22
C SER A 175 20.35 5.72 5.44
N LEU A 176 19.04 5.98 5.43
CA LEU A 176 18.33 6.55 6.59
C LEU A 176 18.27 5.59 7.76
N LEU A 177 18.02 4.29 7.52
CA LEU A 177 18.06 3.27 8.56
C LEU A 177 19.42 3.23 9.27
N HIS A 178 20.51 3.37 8.52
CA HIS A 178 21.87 3.33 9.05
C HIS A 178 22.38 4.69 9.54
N ALA A 179 21.67 5.78 9.26
CA ALA A 179 22.08 7.12 9.70
C ALA A 179 22.15 7.25 11.23
N HIS A 180 21.22 6.62 11.96
CA HIS A 180 21.24 6.59 13.41
C HIS A 180 21.10 5.15 13.92
N ALA A 181 21.79 4.81 15.02
CA ALA A 181 21.83 3.44 15.56
C ALA A 181 20.45 2.90 16.00
N ASP A 182 19.57 3.80 16.47
CA ASP A 182 18.25 3.46 16.97
C ASP A 182 17.13 3.59 15.91
N ASN A 183 17.46 3.93 14.67
CA ASN A 183 16.44 3.99 13.61
C ASN A 183 15.86 2.62 13.32
N LEU A 184 14.54 2.58 13.06
CA LEU A 184 13.81 1.40 12.59
C LEU A 184 13.16 1.70 11.25
N LEU A 185 13.15 0.71 10.36
CA LEU A 185 12.42 0.72 9.09
C LEU A 185 11.29 -0.30 9.16
N LEU A 186 10.07 0.19 9.08
CA LEU A 186 8.86 -0.61 9.03
C LEU A 186 8.28 -0.52 7.62
N GLU A 187 8.28 -1.62 6.91
CA GLU A 187 7.85 -1.73 5.53
C GLU A 187 6.48 -2.42 5.46
N PHE A 188 5.56 -1.85 4.69
CA PHE A 188 4.21 -2.37 4.50
C PHE A 188 3.96 -2.63 3.02
N THR A 189 3.38 -3.77 2.69
CA THR A 189 3.00 -4.09 1.32
C THR A 189 1.90 -5.14 1.26
N ALA A 190 1.03 -5.04 0.25
CA ALA A 190 0.05 -6.08 -0.05
C ALA A 190 0.63 -7.17 -0.97
N THR A 191 1.57 -6.79 -1.83
CA THR A 191 2.08 -7.61 -2.92
C THR A 191 3.59 -7.73 -2.83
N LEU A 192 4.07 -8.84 -2.32
CA LEU A 192 5.47 -9.20 -2.36
C LEU A 192 5.60 -10.51 -3.14
N ASP A 193 6.45 -10.52 -4.16
CA ASP A 193 6.68 -11.68 -4.99
C ASP A 193 7.69 -12.61 -4.30
N PHE A 194 7.17 -13.59 -3.57
CA PHE A 194 7.99 -14.60 -2.89
C PHE A 194 8.46 -15.72 -3.82
N ASP A 195 7.95 -15.77 -5.05
CA ASP A 195 8.44 -16.72 -6.07
C ASP A 195 9.74 -16.21 -6.71
N ASP A 196 10.08 -14.91 -6.54
CA ASP A 196 11.42 -14.39 -6.84
C ASP A 196 12.37 -14.67 -5.69
N ASP A 197 13.34 -15.57 -5.93
CA ASP A 197 14.33 -15.96 -4.94
C ASP A 197 15.11 -14.79 -4.33
N THR A 198 15.37 -13.74 -5.10
CA THR A 198 16.09 -12.55 -4.62
C THR A 198 15.27 -11.80 -3.59
N ILE A 199 13.98 -11.61 -3.85
CA ILE A 199 13.04 -10.98 -2.93
C ILE A 199 12.83 -11.85 -1.69
N TYR A 200 12.66 -13.16 -1.89
CA TYR A 200 12.52 -14.10 -0.78
C TYR A 200 13.72 -14.06 0.16
N GLN A 201 14.93 -14.21 -0.34
CA GLN A 201 16.15 -14.18 0.47
C GLN A 201 16.36 -12.85 1.20
N LYS A 202 15.91 -11.74 0.59
CA LYS A 202 16.02 -10.40 1.16
C LYS A 202 15.09 -10.19 2.34
N TYR A 203 13.88 -10.74 2.31
CA TYR A 203 12.83 -10.45 3.27
C TYR A 203 12.47 -11.59 4.23
N ARG A 204 12.89 -12.83 3.96
CA ARG A 204 12.52 -14.01 4.75
C ARG A 204 12.77 -13.88 6.26
N ASP A 205 13.79 -13.11 6.64
CA ASP A 205 14.18 -12.87 8.04
C ASP A 205 13.63 -11.54 8.61
N LYS A 206 12.84 -10.80 7.85
CA LYS A 206 12.31 -9.48 8.21
C LYS A 206 10.80 -9.44 8.32
N ILE A 207 10.11 -10.42 7.75
CA ILE A 207 8.65 -10.50 7.80
C ILE A 207 8.22 -10.88 9.21
N ILE A 208 7.49 -9.98 9.87
CA ILE A 208 6.95 -10.24 11.23
C ILE A 208 5.45 -10.51 11.23
N TYR A 209 4.77 -10.14 10.14
CA TYR A 209 3.35 -10.43 9.98
C TYR A 209 3.02 -10.65 8.51
N ARG A 210 2.26 -11.70 8.23
CA ARG A 210 1.81 -12.05 6.89
C ARG A 210 0.32 -12.36 6.90
N TYR A 211 -0.45 -11.50 6.25
CA TYR A 211 -1.89 -11.68 6.06
C TYR A 211 -2.22 -11.52 4.58
N THR A 212 -2.23 -12.65 3.88
CA THR A 212 -2.34 -12.69 2.41
C THR A 212 -3.76 -12.42 1.95
N LEU A 213 -3.92 -12.05 0.67
CA LEU A 213 -5.23 -11.92 0.05
C LEU A 213 -6.04 -13.24 0.11
N ASP A 214 -5.37 -14.38 0.00
CA ASP A 214 -6.01 -15.69 0.13
C ASP A 214 -6.60 -15.90 1.53
N SER A 215 -5.86 -15.56 2.59
CA SER A 215 -6.37 -15.59 3.97
C SER A 215 -7.55 -14.62 4.13
N TYR A 216 -7.44 -13.40 3.60
CA TYR A 216 -8.47 -12.37 3.66
C TYR A 216 -9.77 -12.79 2.96
N ILE A 217 -9.66 -13.53 1.83
CA ILE A 217 -10.80 -14.11 1.12
C ILE A 217 -11.39 -15.29 1.90
N LYS A 218 -10.56 -16.20 2.42
CA LYS A 218 -11.02 -17.37 3.20
C LYS A 218 -11.78 -16.97 4.45
N GLU A 219 -11.35 -15.91 5.10
CA GLU A 219 -12.02 -15.33 6.27
C GLU A 219 -13.25 -14.49 5.93
N ARG A 220 -13.62 -14.39 4.64
CA ARG A 220 -14.79 -13.67 4.11
C ARG A 220 -14.78 -12.14 4.28
N TYR A 221 -13.62 -11.55 4.49
CA TYR A 221 -13.45 -10.08 4.49
C TYR A 221 -13.36 -9.48 3.09
N SER A 222 -13.15 -10.29 2.07
CA SER A 222 -13.13 -9.87 0.68
C SER A 222 -14.06 -10.71 -0.18
N LYS A 223 -14.49 -10.13 -1.30
CA LYS A 223 -15.26 -10.85 -2.33
C LYS A 223 -14.37 -11.88 -3.02
N ASN A 224 -14.97 -13.00 -3.42
CA ASN A 224 -14.30 -13.98 -4.26
C ASN A 224 -13.97 -13.36 -5.62
N VAL A 225 -12.73 -13.46 -6.03
CA VAL A 225 -12.28 -13.08 -7.36
C VAL A 225 -12.39 -14.31 -8.27
N ARG A 226 -13.21 -14.21 -9.31
CA ARG A 226 -13.27 -15.22 -10.38
C ARG A 226 -12.59 -14.66 -11.61
N ARG A 227 -11.55 -15.33 -12.07
CA ARG A 227 -10.89 -15.00 -13.33
C ARG A 227 -11.59 -15.78 -14.45
N ILE A 228 -12.11 -15.06 -15.44
CA ILE A 228 -12.65 -15.61 -16.67
C ILE A 228 -11.68 -15.22 -17.78
N GLN A 229 -11.17 -16.21 -18.49
CA GLN A 229 -10.31 -16.01 -19.65
C GLN A 229 -11.10 -16.41 -20.87
N THR A 230 -11.22 -15.51 -21.84
CA THR A 230 -11.93 -15.73 -23.09
C THR A 230 -10.96 -15.57 -24.25
N GLY A 231 -11.24 -16.26 -25.37
CA GLY A 231 -10.56 -16.05 -26.66
C GLY A 231 -11.26 -15.04 -27.56
N ASN A 232 -12.29 -14.34 -27.06
CA ASN A 232 -13.16 -13.47 -27.82
C ASN A 232 -12.52 -12.10 -28.13
N SER A 233 -13.11 -11.34 -29.05
CA SER A 233 -12.74 -9.96 -29.36
C SER A 233 -12.91 -9.05 -28.14
N ASN A 234 -12.33 -7.86 -28.18
CA ASN A 234 -12.52 -6.87 -27.13
C ASN A 234 -13.98 -6.42 -27.03
N GLU A 235 -14.67 -6.27 -28.15
CA GLU A 235 -16.09 -5.90 -28.19
C GLU A 235 -16.96 -6.99 -27.56
N ASP A 236 -16.73 -8.25 -27.91
CA ASP A 236 -17.46 -9.38 -27.32
C ASP A 236 -17.23 -9.48 -25.81
N ASN A 237 -16.01 -9.21 -25.35
CA ASN A 237 -15.68 -9.17 -23.92
C ASN A 237 -16.37 -8.00 -23.20
N MET A 238 -16.43 -6.82 -23.82
CA MET A 238 -17.15 -5.67 -23.29
C MET A 238 -18.63 -5.97 -23.16
N LEU A 239 -19.26 -6.49 -24.23
CA LEU A 239 -20.68 -6.85 -24.26
C LEU A 239 -21.01 -7.94 -23.24
N SER A 240 -20.21 -9.01 -23.19
CA SER A 240 -20.35 -10.08 -22.19
C SER A 240 -20.30 -9.54 -20.76
N THR A 241 -19.41 -8.58 -20.49
CA THR A 241 -19.25 -7.97 -19.17
C THR A 241 -20.49 -7.15 -18.80
N VAL A 242 -21.05 -6.38 -19.73
CA VAL A 242 -22.29 -5.61 -19.53
C VAL A 242 -23.46 -6.56 -19.23
N LEU A 243 -23.63 -7.60 -20.04
CA LEU A 243 -24.69 -8.59 -19.86
C LEU A 243 -24.57 -9.33 -18.52
N LEU A 244 -23.36 -9.72 -18.13
CA LEU A 244 -23.11 -10.35 -16.83
C LEU A 244 -23.41 -9.39 -15.66
N SER A 245 -23.09 -8.12 -15.82
CA SER A 245 -23.38 -7.09 -14.84
C SER A 245 -24.89 -6.93 -14.62
N GLU A 246 -25.64 -6.82 -15.72
CA GLU A 246 -27.08 -6.69 -15.68
C GLU A 246 -27.77 -7.97 -15.17
N TYR A 247 -27.29 -9.13 -15.59
CA TYR A 247 -27.76 -10.40 -15.04
C TYR A 247 -27.60 -10.46 -13.53
N ARG A 248 -26.44 -10.07 -13.01
CA ARG A 248 -26.18 -10.05 -11.55
C ARG A 248 -27.11 -9.08 -10.82
N ARG A 249 -27.35 -7.91 -11.40
CA ARG A 249 -28.27 -6.91 -10.84
C ARG A 249 -29.67 -7.48 -10.71
N LYS A 250 -30.22 -8.05 -11.79
CA LYS A 250 -31.55 -8.66 -11.81
C LYS A 250 -31.63 -9.87 -10.88
N PHE A 251 -30.66 -10.75 -10.92
CA PHE A 251 -30.62 -11.93 -10.06
C PHE A 251 -30.60 -11.57 -8.58
N ALA A 252 -29.83 -10.57 -8.17
CA ALA A 252 -29.79 -10.10 -6.79
C ALA A 252 -31.15 -9.54 -6.33
N LEU A 253 -31.79 -8.76 -7.18
CA LEU A 253 -33.11 -8.20 -6.89
C LEU A 253 -34.18 -9.30 -6.79
N GLU A 254 -34.27 -10.20 -7.77
CA GLU A 254 -35.31 -11.23 -7.84
C GLU A 254 -35.15 -12.31 -6.76
N LYS A 255 -33.90 -12.74 -6.50
CA LYS A 255 -33.66 -13.86 -5.59
C LYS A 255 -33.47 -13.45 -4.13
N PHE A 256 -32.93 -12.26 -3.88
CA PHE A 256 -32.57 -11.81 -2.54
C PHE A 256 -33.26 -10.51 -2.11
N GLY A 257 -34.03 -9.86 -3.00
CA GLY A 257 -34.64 -8.55 -2.73
C GLY A 257 -33.61 -7.42 -2.55
N VAL A 258 -32.36 -7.62 -3.01
CA VAL A 258 -31.27 -6.66 -2.81
C VAL A 258 -31.00 -5.94 -4.13
N GLU A 259 -31.10 -4.61 -4.09
CA GLU A 259 -30.68 -3.76 -5.20
C GLU A 259 -29.16 -3.53 -5.13
N ILE A 260 -28.42 -4.07 -6.09
CA ILE A 260 -26.99 -3.84 -6.25
C ILE A 260 -26.73 -2.95 -7.46
N LYS A 261 -25.67 -2.13 -7.39
CA LYS A 261 -25.12 -1.37 -8.53
C LYS A 261 -23.77 -2.02 -8.93
N PRO A 262 -23.76 -2.98 -9.88
CA PRO A 262 -22.49 -3.53 -10.36
C PRO A 262 -21.70 -2.44 -11.08
N VAL A 263 -20.40 -2.39 -10.84
CA VAL A 263 -19.48 -1.45 -11.50
C VAL A 263 -18.59 -2.24 -12.44
N ILE A 264 -18.44 -1.75 -13.67
CA ILE A 264 -17.56 -2.29 -14.68
C ILE A 264 -16.38 -1.34 -14.83
N LEU A 265 -15.17 -1.89 -14.82
CA LEU A 265 -13.94 -1.14 -15.08
C LEU A 265 -13.22 -1.75 -16.29
N PHE A 266 -13.14 -0.98 -17.38
CA PHE A 266 -12.27 -1.31 -18.52
C PHE A 266 -10.92 -0.64 -18.33
N LYS A 267 -9.83 -1.41 -18.44
CA LYS A 267 -8.46 -0.93 -18.22
C LYS A 267 -7.65 -1.08 -19.49
N SER A 268 -7.06 0.00 -19.96
CA SER A 268 -6.11 0.04 -21.07
C SER A 268 -4.68 0.30 -20.61
N HIS A 269 -3.69 -0.09 -21.42
CA HIS A 269 -2.28 0.13 -21.10
C HIS A 269 -1.80 1.57 -21.36
N LYS A 270 -2.49 2.31 -22.26
CA LYS A 270 -2.15 3.67 -22.66
C LYS A 270 -3.40 4.56 -22.61
N ILE A 271 -3.19 5.85 -22.44
CA ILE A 271 -4.26 6.85 -22.39
C ILE A 271 -5.04 6.86 -23.71
N ASP A 272 -4.35 6.92 -24.85
CA ASP A 272 -4.99 6.96 -26.17
C ASP A 272 -5.83 5.70 -26.41
N ALA A 273 -5.31 4.52 -26.08
CA ALA A 273 -6.06 3.27 -26.18
C ALA A 273 -7.29 3.24 -25.23
N SER A 274 -7.27 4.02 -24.14
CA SER A 274 -8.44 4.15 -23.26
C SER A 274 -9.54 5.01 -23.93
N TYR A 275 -9.16 6.07 -24.63
CA TYR A 275 -10.12 6.87 -25.41
C TYR A 275 -10.72 6.08 -26.58
N GLU A 276 -9.90 5.35 -27.33
CA GLU A 276 -10.36 4.47 -28.40
C GLU A 276 -11.35 3.42 -27.89
N ALA A 277 -11.00 2.75 -26.77
CA ALA A 277 -11.88 1.75 -26.15
C ALA A 277 -13.20 2.35 -25.63
N ASN A 278 -13.17 3.59 -25.11
CA ASN A 278 -14.38 4.30 -24.69
C ASN A 278 -15.29 4.64 -25.87
N ASN A 279 -14.73 5.12 -26.99
CA ASN A 279 -15.51 5.42 -28.21
C ASN A 279 -16.15 4.12 -28.76
N LEU A 280 -15.35 3.07 -28.89
CA LEU A 280 -15.82 1.76 -29.34
C LEU A 280 -16.97 1.23 -28.45
N PHE A 281 -16.82 1.37 -27.12
CA PHE A 281 -17.86 0.97 -26.17
C PHE A 281 -19.17 1.76 -26.39
N ASN A 282 -19.09 3.08 -26.55
CA ASN A 282 -20.25 3.92 -26.77
C ASN A 282 -20.95 3.58 -28.11
N GLU A 283 -20.20 3.46 -29.20
CA GLU A 283 -20.72 3.04 -30.50
C GLU A 283 -21.40 1.66 -30.43
N MET A 284 -20.81 0.72 -29.74
CA MET A 284 -21.37 -0.62 -29.51
C MET A 284 -22.70 -0.55 -28.74
N ILE A 285 -22.77 0.24 -27.68
CA ILE A 285 -24.00 0.37 -26.87
C ILE A 285 -25.09 1.11 -27.65
N ASP A 286 -24.76 2.18 -28.37
CA ASP A 286 -25.71 2.98 -29.15
C ASP A 286 -26.28 2.18 -30.34
N GLY A 287 -25.47 1.29 -30.91
CA GLY A 287 -25.88 0.39 -32.02
C GLY A 287 -26.57 -0.90 -31.58
N LEU A 288 -26.79 -1.09 -30.25
CA LEU A 288 -27.29 -2.38 -29.75
C LEU A 288 -28.79 -2.56 -30.04
N THR A 289 -29.14 -3.64 -30.72
CA THR A 289 -30.53 -4.04 -30.99
C THR A 289 -30.88 -5.37 -30.33
N VAL A 290 -32.17 -5.69 -30.22
CA VAL A 290 -32.63 -6.97 -29.67
C VAL A 290 -32.13 -8.14 -30.51
N GLU A 291 -32.11 -7.96 -31.84
CA GLU A 291 -31.63 -8.96 -32.80
C GLU A 291 -30.12 -9.22 -32.64
N SER A 292 -29.31 -8.15 -32.51
CA SER A 292 -27.85 -8.28 -32.32
C SER A 292 -27.54 -8.95 -31.00
N LEU A 293 -28.23 -8.60 -29.91
CA LEU A 293 -28.09 -9.25 -28.59
C LEU A 293 -28.46 -10.74 -28.64
N ARG A 294 -29.56 -11.07 -29.28
CA ARG A 294 -30.01 -12.47 -29.42
C ARG A 294 -28.98 -13.30 -30.21
N SER A 295 -28.49 -12.76 -31.33
CA SER A 295 -27.45 -13.39 -32.15
C SER A 295 -26.16 -13.61 -31.38
N PHE A 296 -25.73 -12.60 -30.61
CA PHE A 296 -24.56 -12.68 -29.72
C PHE A 296 -24.74 -13.78 -28.67
N LEU A 297 -25.86 -13.81 -27.96
CA LEU A 297 -26.10 -14.82 -26.91
C LEU A 297 -26.10 -16.26 -27.50
N ILE A 298 -26.67 -16.45 -28.69
CA ILE A 298 -26.64 -17.75 -29.39
C ILE A 298 -25.20 -18.15 -29.76
N SER A 299 -24.38 -17.21 -30.18
CA SER A 299 -22.96 -17.48 -30.51
C SER A 299 -22.13 -17.92 -29.31
N GLN A 300 -22.45 -17.44 -28.11
CA GLN A 300 -21.75 -17.79 -26.86
C GLN A 300 -22.18 -19.17 -26.29
N LEU A 301 -23.24 -19.78 -26.81
CA LEU A 301 -23.71 -21.10 -26.41
C LEU A 301 -23.10 -22.25 -27.25
N ARG A 302 -22.32 -21.93 -28.27
CA ARG A 302 -21.58 -22.88 -29.11
C ARG A 302 -20.13 -22.98 -28.69
#